data_d448b905d92de55fef1e8c2f8cb70bda
#
_entry.id   d448b905d92de55fef1e8c2f8cb70bda
#
_cell.length_a   1.000
_cell.length_b   1.000
_cell.length_c   1.000
_cell.angle_alpha   90.00
_cell.angle_beta   90.00
_cell.angle_gamma   90.00
#
_symmetry.space_group_name_H-M   'P 1'
#
loop_
_entity.id
_entity.type
_entity.pdbx_description
1 polymer ?
#
loop_
_entity_poly.entity_id
_entity_poly.type
_entity_poly.pdbx_seq_one_letter_code
_entity_poly.pdbx_strand_id
1 'polypeptide(L)'
;APGTSKVLVTDLLGGVDDLAAKVIRMASPSVFDEDAVRLMRGPRLAAQLGFSLSDDARIAIRRDAELLRQSSPERVRDELLKLLAATDAMSSVSTLDDLRLLSIVIPELDEARDVSQPKEHYWDVFNHSVETVGQVERILGGQKETNDWVAGLVPTFPDMDSHFAERISDGHSRLTLLKLVGLLHDIAKPTTKTIEETGRIRFFGHHEVGAEIVGEILDRLRVGMRGRQFVKGLVRHHLRPNQMAEPGKLPTRRATYRYYRDLGDGAISTLYLNMADYLAARGPLLKRDEWQKHCDLIAHILDGKFGKSSVTLVPKLITGSEVIEEFSVEPGPLIGTLLEAVREAHAAGDISTRDDAIQFVGQMLITKR
;
A
#
# COMPACT_ATOMS: atom_id res chain seq x y z
N ALA A 1 -27.11 -44.79 -3.18
CA ALA A 1 -26.96 -43.57 -2.34
C ALA A 1 -25.63 -43.70 -1.60
N PRO A 2 -24.72 -42.69 -1.64
CA PRO A 2 -23.53 -42.74 -0.82
C PRO A 2 -23.95 -42.49 0.63
N GLY A 3 -23.54 -43.41 1.52
CA GLY A 3 -23.85 -43.37 2.93
C GLY A 3 -23.29 -42.10 3.57
N THR A 4 -24.11 -41.32 4.21
CA THR A 4 -23.72 -40.23 5.09
C THR A 4 -22.97 -40.80 6.28
N SER A 5 -21.64 -40.69 6.27
CA SER A 5 -20.83 -41.00 7.44
C SER A 5 -21.24 -40.05 8.56
N LYS A 6 -21.83 -40.57 9.62
CA LYS A 6 -22.08 -39.79 10.82
C LYS A 6 -20.75 -39.57 11.53
N VAL A 7 -20.31 -38.34 11.58
CA VAL A 7 -19.15 -37.95 12.39
C VAL A 7 -19.63 -37.72 13.81
N LEU A 8 -19.05 -38.44 14.77
CA LEU A 8 -19.28 -38.20 16.19
C LEU A 8 -18.34 -37.04 16.63
N VAL A 9 -18.94 -35.95 17.07
CA VAL A 9 -18.20 -34.82 17.64
C VAL A 9 -18.26 -34.92 19.16
N THR A 10 -17.09 -34.92 19.82
CA THR A 10 -16.98 -34.81 21.28
C THR A 10 -16.62 -33.36 21.58
N ASP A 11 -17.53 -32.60 22.17
CA ASP A 11 -17.34 -31.18 22.54
C ASP A 11 -17.19 -31.06 24.05
N LEU A 12 -15.93 -30.91 24.50
CA LEU A 12 -15.62 -30.77 25.94
C LEU A 12 -15.63 -29.33 26.43
N LEU A 13 -15.64 -28.35 25.52
CA LEU A 13 -15.47 -26.92 25.84
C LEU A 13 -16.65 -26.06 25.37
N GLY A 14 -17.72 -26.62 24.81
CA GLY A 14 -18.84 -25.86 24.29
C GLY A 14 -18.58 -25.18 22.94
N GLY A 15 -17.62 -25.69 22.17
CA GLY A 15 -17.22 -25.11 20.89
C GLY A 15 -18.32 -25.19 19.82
N VAL A 16 -19.24 -26.15 19.90
CA VAL A 16 -20.40 -26.27 19.00
C VAL A 16 -21.35 -25.08 19.22
N ASP A 17 -21.61 -24.71 20.46
CA ASP A 17 -22.44 -23.57 20.81
C ASP A 17 -21.77 -22.26 20.42
N ASP A 18 -20.44 -22.13 20.63
CA ASP A 18 -19.65 -20.97 20.21
C ASP A 18 -19.69 -20.79 18.69
N LEU A 19 -19.57 -21.87 17.92
CA LEU A 19 -19.70 -21.84 16.45
C LEU A 19 -21.11 -21.39 16.02
N ALA A 20 -22.15 -21.89 16.66
CA ALA A 20 -23.51 -21.48 16.38
C ALA A 20 -23.76 -20.01 16.72
N ALA A 21 -23.20 -19.54 17.84
CA ALA A 21 -23.26 -18.14 18.27
C ALA A 21 -22.31 -17.20 17.51
N LYS A 22 -21.40 -17.74 16.67
CA LYS A 22 -20.34 -16.99 15.97
C LYS A 22 -19.43 -16.21 16.94
N VAL A 23 -19.00 -16.85 18.01
CA VAL A 23 -18.16 -16.25 19.06
C VAL A 23 -16.82 -16.96 19.16
N ILE A 24 -15.76 -16.20 19.30
CA ILE A 24 -14.42 -16.68 19.66
C ILE A 24 -14.25 -16.50 21.16
N ARG A 25 -14.10 -17.60 21.89
CA ARG A 25 -13.90 -17.64 23.34
C ARG A 25 -12.54 -18.25 23.68
N MET A 26 -12.02 -17.94 24.86
CA MET A 26 -10.81 -18.58 25.39
C MET A 26 -11.10 -20.06 25.73
N ALA A 27 -10.19 -20.95 25.35
CA ALA A 27 -10.27 -22.37 25.71
C ALA A 27 -9.93 -22.64 27.16
N SER A 28 -9.10 -21.80 27.78
CA SER A 28 -8.72 -21.87 29.18
C SER A 28 -8.32 -20.47 29.70
N PRO A 29 -8.34 -20.21 31.01
CA PRO A 29 -7.84 -18.95 31.58
C PRO A 29 -6.33 -18.73 31.35
N SER A 30 -5.54 -19.79 31.20
CA SER A 30 -4.08 -19.74 30.98
C SER A 30 -3.69 -19.74 29.51
N VAL A 31 -4.62 -19.62 28.58
CA VAL A 31 -4.40 -19.78 27.14
C VAL A 31 -3.31 -18.87 26.58
N PHE A 32 -3.13 -17.69 27.11
CA PHE A 32 -2.13 -16.70 26.69
C PHE A 32 -0.76 -16.92 27.34
N ASP A 33 -0.72 -17.45 28.55
CA ASP A 33 0.52 -17.85 29.22
C ASP A 33 1.18 -19.04 28.51
N GLU A 34 0.35 -19.97 27.98
CA GLU A 34 0.82 -21.13 27.21
C GLU A 34 1.42 -20.73 25.85
N ASP A 35 0.83 -19.74 25.19
CA ASP A 35 1.27 -19.25 23.89
C ASP A 35 0.73 -17.82 23.63
N ALA A 36 1.59 -16.83 23.87
CA ALA A 36 1.23 -15.42 23.79
C ALA A 36 0.76 -14.95 22.40
N VAL A 37 1.14 -15.62 21.30
CA VAL A 37 0.64 -15.24 19.96
C VAL A 37 -0.87 -15.46 19.82
N ARG A 38 -1.47 -16.24 20.70
CA ARG A 38 -2.94 -16.43 20.74
C ARG A 38 -3.70 -15.13 21.02
N LEU A 39 -3.03 -14.12 21.63
CA LEU A 39 -3.55 -12.76 21.77
C LEU A 39 -3.89 -12.14 20.39
N MET A 40 -3.09 -12.37 19.38
CA MET A 40 -3.36 -11.96 17.99
C MET A 40 -4.25 -12.94 17.24
N ARG A 41 -4.19 -14.23 17.55
CA ARG A 41 -4.95 -15.27 16.87
C ARG A 41 -6.45 -15.13 17.09
N GLY A 42 -6.89 -14.77 18.30
CA GLY A 42 -8.30 -14.51 18.61
C GLY A 42 -8.93 -13.46 17.69
N PRO A 43 -8.43 -12.22 17.67
CA PRO A 43 -8.90 -11.17 16.78
C PRO A 43 -8.81 -11.56 15.29
N ARG A 44 -7.73 -12.22 14.87
CA ARG A 44 -7.57 -12.68 13.49
C ARG A 44 -8.63 -13.71 13.11
N LEU A 45 -8.94 -14.68 13.98
CA LEU A 45 -10.00 -15.66 13.71
C LEU A 45 -11.37 -14.99 13.66
N ALA A 46 -11.65 -14.05 14.56
CA ALA A 46 -12.87 -13.28 14.54
C ALA A 46 -13.04 -12.56 13.20
N ALA A 47 -12.02 -11.86 12.72
CA ALA A 47 -12.02 -11.18 11.43
C ALA A 47 -12.24 -12.15 10.24
N GLN A 48 -11.51 -13.27 10.19
CA GLN A 48 -11.59 -14.22 9.09
C GLN A 48 -12.91 -14.98 8.98
N LEU A 49 -13.54 -15.25 10.13
CA LEU A 49 -14.79 -16.01 10.21
C LEU A 49 -16.04 -15.12 10.26
N GLY A 50 -15.87 -13.80 10.40
CA GLY A 50 -16.98 -12.89 10.65
C GLY A 50 -17.64 -13.16 12.02
N PHE A 51 -16.84 -13.52 13.03
CA PHE A 51 -17.27 -13.81 14.40
C PHE A 51 -16.90 -12.64 15.31
N SER A 52 -17.51 -12.60 16.51
CA SER A 52 -17.15 -11.67 17.58
C SER A 52 -16.21 -12.33 18.59
N LEU A 53 -15.40 -11.53 19.29
CA LEU A 53 -14.72 -11.97 20.52
C LEU A 53 -15.72 -11.91 21.69
N SER A 54 -15.72 -12.92 22.57
CA SER A 54 -16.46 -12.83 23.84
C SER A 54 -15.91 -11.69 24.71
N ASP A 55 -16.74 -11.13 25.59
CA ASP A 55 -16.32 -10.05 26.48
C ASP A 55 -15.16 -10.49 27.38
N ASP A 56 -15.21 -11.70 27.93
CA ASP A 56 -14.13 -12.26 28.75
C ASP A 56 -12.82 -12.36 27.96
N ALA A 57 -12.89 -12.78 26.68
CA ALA A 57 -11.71 -12.83 25.82
C ALA A 57 -11.15 -11.42 25.55
N ARG A 58 -11.99 -10.43 25.29
CA ARG A 58 -11.56 -9.02 25.10
C ARG A 58 -10.87 -8.47 26.34
N ILE A 59 -11.45 -8.70 27.52
CA ILE A 59 -10.91 -8.26 28.83
C ILE A 59 -9.54 -8.92 29.07
N ALA A 60 -9.44 -10.24 28.87
CA ALA A 60 -8.22 -10.98 29.10
C ALA A 60 -7.11 -10.57 28.08
N ILE A 61 -7.44 -10.42 26.81
CA ILE A 61 -6.48 -9.94 25.78
C ILE A 61 -5.92 -8.56 26.17
N ARG A 62 -6.78 -7.62 26.57
CA ARG A 62 -6.33 -6.29 27.02
C ARG A 62 -5.43 -6.35 28.24
N ARG A 63 -5.77 -7.18 29.22
CA ARG A 63 -4.97 -7.36 30.43
C ARG A 63 -3.58 -7.91 30.13
N ASP A 64 -3.54 -8.91 29.25
CA ASP A 64 -2.34 -9.72 29.00
C ASP A 64 -1.57 -9.27 27.73
N ALA A 65 -1.97 -8.16 27.09
CA ALA A 65 -1.40 -7.68 25.82
C ALA A 65 0.13 -7.63 25.79
N GLU A 66 0.78 -7.24 26.90
CA GLU A 66 2.25 -7.16 27.04
C GLU A 66 2.95 -8.52 26.86
N LEU A 67 2.26 -9.64 27.12
CA LEU A 67 2.83 -10.98 26.87
C LEU A 67 3.16 -11.19 25.40
N LEU A 68 2.51 -10.45 24.49
CA LEU A 68 2.76 -10.56 23.04
C LEU A 68 4.24 -10.30 22.67
N ARG A 69 4.95 -9.49 23.46
CA ARG A 69 6.40 -9.22 23.28
C ARG A 69 7.26 -10.49 23.40
N GLN A 70 6.74 -11.55 24.02
CA GLN A 70 7.45 -12.84 24.15
C GLN A 70 7.29 -13.73 22.90
N SER A 71 6.37 -13.37 21.99
CA SER A 71 6.16 -14.11 20.75
C SER A 71 7.24 -13.81 19.72
N SER A 72 7.58 -14.79 18.86
CA SER A 72 8.49 -14.53 17.77
C SER A 72 7.90 -13.53 16.78
N PRO A 73 8.70 -12.58 16.28
CA PRO A 73 8.23 -11.54 15.35
C PRO A 73 7.55 -12.08 14.09
N GLU A 74 8.04 -13.22 13.58
CA GLU A 74 7.48 -13.88 12.41
C GLU A 74 6.03 -14.33 12.64
N ARG A 75 5.74 -14.88 13.82
CA ARG A 75 4.38 -15.31 14.17
C ARG A 75 3.44 -14.12 14.35
N VAL A 76 3.91 -13.04 14.97
CA VAL A 76 3.14 -11.79 15.14
C VAL A 76 2.85 -11.18 13.77
N ARG A 77 3.87 -11.08 12.89
CA ARG A 77 3.70 -10.65 11.49
C ARG A 77 2.63 -11.46 10.78
N ASP A 78 2.71 -12.78 10.84
CA ASP A 78 1.79 -13.65 10.12
C ASP A 78 0.35 -13.49 10.59
N GLU A 79 0.10 -13.31 11.88
CA GLU A 79 -1.24 -13.05 12.39
C GLU A 79 -1.73 -11.65 11.95
N LEU A 80 -0.87 -10.60 11.99
CA LEU A 80 -1.21 -9.27 11.50
C LEU A 80 -1.55 -9.28 10.00
N LEU A 81 -0.72 -9.88 9.17
CA LEU A 81 -0.95 -9.91 7.72
C LEU A 81 -2.17 -10.75 7.34
N LYS A 82 -2.43 -11.86 8.06
CA LYS A 82 -3.67 -12.64 7.89
C LYS A 82 -4.92 -11.85 8.31
N LEU A 83 -4.82 -11.02 9.33
CA LEU A 83 -5.90 -10.14 9.74
C LEU A 83 -6.17 -9.07 8.68
N LEU A 84 -5.14 -8.42 8.15
CA LEU A 84 -5.27 -7.47 7.05
C LEU A 84 -5.77 -8.11 5.75
N ALA A 85 -5.54 -9.41 5.55
CA ALA A 85 -6.05 -10.16 4.39
C ALA A 85 -7.55 -10.47 4.50
N ALA A 86 -8.13 -10.41 5.70
CA ALA A 86 -9.57 -10.62 5.91
C ALA A 86 -10.39 -9.46 5.32
N THR A 87 -11.70 -9.69 5.20
CA THR A 87 -12.66 -8.63 4.90
C THR A 87 -12.83 -7.72 6.11
N ASP A 88 -13.20 -6.46 5.88
CA ASP A 88 -13.33 -5.43 6.92
C ASP A 88 -12.03 -5.25 7.74
N ALA A 89 -10.93 -5.06 7.01
CA ALA A 89 -9.62 -4.89 7.62
C ALA A 89 -9.53 -3.62 8.49
N MET A 90 -10.25 -2.56 8.15
CA MET A 90 -10.33 -1.34 8.96
C MET A 90 -10.87 -1.62 10.36
N SER A 91 -12.03 -2.27 10.46
CA SER A 91 -12.63 -2.67 11.75
C SER A 91 -11.72 -3.62 12.52
N SER A 92 -11.01 -4.50 11.81
CA SER A 92 -10.04 -5.43 12.39
C SER A 92 -8.83 -4.71 12.99
N VAL A 93 -8.30 -3.68 12.32
CA VAL A 93 -7.22 -2.81 12.84
C VAL A 93 -7.72 -2.04 14.07
N SER A 94 -8.92 -1.46 14.01
CA SER A 94 -9.54 -0.78 15.15
C SER A 94 -9.73 -1.73 16.35
N THR A 95 -10.08 -2.99 16.09
CA THR A 95 -10.16 -4.01 17.13
C THR A 95 -8.80 -4.30 17.78
N LEU A 96 -7.72 -4.39 17.00
CA LEU A 96 -6.37 -4.54 17.57
C LEU A 96 -5.97 -3.33 18.42
N ASP A 97 -6.36 -2.14 18.01
CA ASP A 97 -6.12 -0.91 18.75
C ASP A 97 -6.89 -0.91 20.08
N ASP A 98 -8.17 -1.17 20.05
CA ASP A 98 -9.01 -1.33 21.23
C ASP A 98 -8.45 -2.35 22.24
N LEU A 99 -7.86 -3.42 21.74
CA LEU A 99 -7.24 -4.48 22.54
C LEU A 99 -5.80 -4.14 22.98
N ARG A 100 -5.27 -2.97 22.65
CA ARG A 100 -3.89 -2.52 22.92
C ARG A 100 -2.80 -3.34 22.21
N LEU A 101 -3.19 -4.21 21.27
CA LEU A 101 -2.24 -5.06 20.56
C LEU A 101 -1.52 -4.28 19.46
N LEU A 102 -2.18 -3.29 18.84
CA LEU A 102 -1.58 -2.49 17.78
C LEU A 102 -0.35 -1.71 18.27
N SER A 103 -0.46 -1.06 19.43
CA SER A 103 0.66 -0.34 20.09
C SER A 103 1.82 -1.26 20.50
N ILE A 104 1.57 -2.54 20.75
CA ILE A 104 2.63 -3.53 21.04
C ILE A 104 3.36 -3.93 19.74
N VAL A 105 2.62 -4.09 18.64
CA VAL A 105 3.16 -4.54 17.36
C VAL A 105 3.85 -3.39 16.60
N ILE A 106 3.23 -2.22 16.58
CA ILE A 106 3.69 -1.02 15.86
C ILE A 106 3.54 0.20 16.77
N PRO A 107 4.38 0.35 17.80
CA PRO A 107 4.29 1.46 18.76
C PRO A 107 4.45 2.84 18.11
N GLU A 108 5.10 2.93 16.96
CA GLU A 108 5.30 4.16 16.22
C GLU A 108 3.95 4.79 15.78
N LEU A 109 2.88 4.02 15.67
CA LEU A 109 1.54 4.55 15.36
C LEU A 109 0.94 5.38 16.49
N ASP A 110 1.38 5.18 17.72
CA ASP A 110 0.87 5.96 18.86
C ASP A 110 1.26 7.44 18.77
N GLU A 111 2.40 7.75 18.16
CA GLU A 111 2.82 9.14 17.90
C GLU A 111 1.90 9.87 16.91
N ALA A 112 1.14 9.13 16.10
CA ALA A 112 0.22 9.69 15.11
C ALA A 112 -1.13 10.11 15.70
N ARG A 113 -1.45 9.72 16.94
CA ARG A 113 -2.70 10.04 17.61
C ARG A 113 -2.80 11.54 17.90
N ASP A 114 -3.96 12.11 17.69
CA ASP A 114 -4.28 13.52 17.93
C ASP A 114 -3.37 14.51 17.15
N VAL A 115 -2.61 14.02 16.18
CA VAL A 115 -1.81 14.89 15.31
C VAL A 115 -2.68 15.49 14.25
N SER A 116 -3.02 16.77 14.46
CA SER A 116 -3.82 17.55 13.52
C SER A 116 -3.14 17.70 12.16
N GLN A 117 -3.95 17.66 11.10
CA GLN A 117 -3.55 17.78 9.70
C GLN A 117 -4.08 19.09 9.06
N PRO A 118 -3.66 19.48 7.85
CA PRO A 118 -4.24 20.58 7.12
C PRO A 118 -5.76 20.41 6.92
N LYS A 119 -6.47 21.51 6.72
CA LYS A 119 -7.96 21.57 6.62
C LYS A 119 -8.59 20.66 5.56
N GLU A 120 -7.79 20.16 4.62
CA GLU A 120 -8.19 19.22 3.59
C GLU A 120 -8.41 17.81 4.13
N HIS A 121 -7.92 17.53 5.35
CA HIS A 121 -8.06 16.23 6.02
C HIS A 121 -9.15 16.32 7.09
N TYR A 122 -10.03 15.33 7.11
CA TYR A 122 -11.11 15.22 8.09
C TYR A 122 -10.60 14.61 9.42
N TRP A 123 -9.66 13.66 9.36
CA TRP A 123 -9.14 12.90 10.48
C TRP A 123 -7.80 13.45 10.97
N ASP A 124 -7.38 13.08 12.21
CA ASP A 124 -6.00 13.14 12.63
C ASP A 124 -5.13 12.12 11.83
N VAL A 125 -3.82 12.09 12.07
CA VAL A 125 -2.92 11.21 11.31
C VAL A 125 -3.21 9.73 11.56
N PHE A 126 -3.50 9.33 12.81
CA PHE A 126 -3.80 7.93 13.14
C PHE A 126 -5.10 7.44 12.51
N ASN A 127 -6.19 8.17 12.73
CA ASN A 127 -7.49 7.81 12.18
C ASN A 127 -7.49 7.86 10.65
N HIS A 128 -6.79 8.81 10.04
CA HIS A 128 -6.56 8.85 8.59
C HIS A 128 -5.88 7.56 8.08
N SER A 129 -4.85 7.07 8.79
CA SER A 129 -4.14 5.84 8.41
C SER A 129 -5.04 4.61 8.50
N VAL A 130 -5.85 4.50 9.56
CA VAL A 130 -6.84 3.42 9.72
C VAL A 130 -7.90 3.50 8.63
N GLU A 131 -8.41 4.70 8.35
CA GLU A 131 -9.40 4.93 7.29
C GLU A 131 -8.83 4.57 5.90
N THR A 132 -7.56 4.86 5.64
CA THR A 132 -6.88 4.50 4.38
C THR A 132 -6.90 2.99 4.15
N VAL A 133 -6.74 2.16 5.20
CA VAL A 133 -6.89 0.69 5.08
C VAL A 133 -8.28 0.32 4.56
N GLY A 134 -9.33 0.92 5.11
CA GLY A 134 -10.72 0.71 4.66
C GLY A 134 -10.95 1.16 3.23
N GLN A 135 -10.38 2.30 2.84
CA GLN A 135 -10.54 2.80 1.48
C GLN A 135 -9.77 1.95 0.44
N VAL A 136 -8.60 1.38 0.80
CA VAL A 136 -7.93 0.37 -0.06
C VAL A 136 -8.87 -0.82 -0.30
N GLU A 137 -9.53 -1.30 0.74
CA GLU A 137 -10.48 -2.42 0.63
C GLU A 137 -11.71 -2.05 -0.20
N ARG A 138 -12.29 -0.87 0.02
CA ARG A 138 -13.45 -0.36 -0.72
C ARG A 138 -13.21 -0.30 -2.22
N ILE A 139 -12.05 0.16 -2.65
CA ILE A 139 -11.74 0.32 -4.08
C ILE A 139 -11.20 -0.95 -4.74
N LEU A 140 -10.64 -1.93 -3.98
CA LEU A 140 -9.98 -3.13 -4.49
C LEU A 140 -10.56 -4.45 -3.99
N GLY A 141 -11.39 -4.44 -2.96
CA GLY A 141 -11.79 -5.64 -2.20
C GLY A 141 -12.82 -6.57 -2.85
N GLY A 142 -13.20 -6.36 -4.08
CA GLY A 142 -14.05 -7.28 -4.86
C GLY A 142 -15.54 -7.31 -4.50
N GLN A 143 -15.93 -6.97 -3.28
CA GLN A 143 -17.34 -6.82 -2.88
C GLN A 143 -17.79 -5.37 -3.09
N LYS A 144 -17.99 -4.99 -4.36
CA LYS A 144 -18.58 -3.68 -4.68
C LYS A 144 -20.05 -3.74 -4.31
N GLU A 145 -20.47 -2.96 -3.32
CA GLU A 145 -21.88 -2.67 -3.14
C GLU A 145 -22.45 -2.14 -4.47
N THR A 146 -23.56 -2.68 -4.91
CA THR A 146 -24.17 -2.41 -6.23
C THR A 146 -24.43 -0.92 -6.49
N ASN A 147 -24.42 -0.08 -5.45
CA ASN A 147 -24.71 1.36 -5.49
C ASN A 147 -23.57 2.25 -4.96
N ASP A 148 -22.35 1.70 -4.75
CA ASP A 148 -21.23 2.53 -4.31
C ASP A 148 -20.69 3.37 -5.49
N TRP A 149 -21.18 4.61 -5.57
CA TRP A 149 -20.77 5.56 -6.61
C TRP A 149 -19.26 5.89 -6.57
N VAL A 150 -18.61 5.76 -5.41
CA VAL A 150 -17.16 5.98 -5.25
C VAL A 150 -16.39 4.87 -5.95
N ALA A 151 -16.70 3.62 -5.60
CA ALA A 151 -16.07 2.46 -6.24
C ALA A 151 -16.42 2.34 -7.73
N GLY A 152 -17.60 2.83 -8.14
CA GLY A 152 -18.03 2.84 -9.55
C GLY A 152 -17.22 3.77 -10.45
N LEU A 153 -16.53 4.77 -9.90
CA LEU A 153 -15.67 5.71 -10.65
C LEU A 153 -14.20 5.28 -10.69
N VAL A 154 -13.80 4.28 -9.90
CA VAL A 154 -12.40 3.81 -9.84
C VAL A 154 -11.97 3.26 -11.19
N PRO A 155 -10.91 3.80 -11.82
CA PRO A 155 -10.42 3.29 -13.09
C PRO A 155 -9.89 1.86 -12.94
N THR A 156 -10.08 1.05 -13.97
CA THR A 156 -9.63 -0.34 -14.04
C THR A 156 -8.60 -0.54 -15.14
N PHE A 157 -7.88 -1.65 -15.09
CA PHE A 157 -6.91 -2.06 -16.12
C PHE A 157 -7.02 -3.58 -16.35
N PRO A 158 -6.47 -4.12 -17.44
CA PRO A 158 -6.50 -5.55 -17.72
C PRO A 158 -5.86 -6.37 -16.60
N ASP A 159 -6.48 -7.48 -16.20
CA ASP A 159 -6.02 -8.41 -15.17
C ASP A 159 -5.83 -7.80 -13.76
N MET A 160 -6.58 -6.72 -13.45
CA MET A 160 -6.49 -5.99 -12.18
C MET A 160 -6.65 -6.90 -10.96
N ASP A 161 -7.63 -7.81 -10.95
CA ASP A 161 -7.87 -8.72 -9.84
C ASP A 161 -6.68 -9.67 -9.63
N SER A 162 -6.14 -10.22 -10.72
CA SER A 162 -4.96 -11.08 -10.69
C SER A 162 -3.72 -10.34 -10.20
N HIS A 163 -3.56 -9.07 -10.61
CA HIS A 163 -2.47 -8.21 -10.17
C HIS A 163 -2.48 -8.01 -8.65
N PHE A 164 -3.63 -7.68 -8.07
CA PHE A 164 -3.74 -7.46 -6.62
C PHE A 164 -3.79 -8.76 -5.81
N ALA A 165 -4.14 -9.89 -6.42
CA ALA A 165 -4.06 -11.22 -5.82
C ALA A 165 -2.65 -11.84 -5.85
N GLU A 166 -1.72 -11.29 -6.65
CA GLU A 166 -0.33 -11.77 -6.75
C GLU A 166 0.34 -11.81 -5.38
N ARG A 167 0.98 -12.94 -5.05
CA ARG A 167 1.74 -13.09 -3.80
C ARG A 167 3.11 -12.43 -3.93
N ILE A 168 3.37 -11.42 -3.10
CA ILE A 168 4.60 -10.64 -3.12
C ILE A 168 5.65 -11.18 -2.15
N SER A 169 5.26 -11.43 -0.89
CA SER A 169 6.19 -11.87 0.15
C SER A 169 5.47 -12.65 1.24
N ASP A 170 6.19 -13.59 1.86
CA ASP A 170 5.73 -14.34 3.04
C ASP A 170 4.35 -15.02 2.83
N GLY A 171 3.99 -15.33 1.58
CA GLY A 171 2.71 -15.93 1.21
C GLY A 171 1.54 -14.94 1.13
N HIS A 172 1.77 -13.63 1.34
CA HIS A 172 0.75 -12.58 1.32
C HIS A 172 0.65 -11.87 -0.03
N SER A 173 -0.59 -11.47 -0.36
CA SER A 173 -0.90 -10.81 -1.62
C SER A 173 -0.47 -9.36 -1.65
N ARG A 174 -0.38 -8.80 -2.86
CA ARG A 174 -0.17 -7.38 -3.12
C ARG A 174 -1.23 -6.52 -2.41
N LEU A 175 -2.50 -6.94 -2.46
CA LEU A 175 -3.59 -6.25 -1.77
C LEU A 175 -3.37 -6.20 -0.24
N THR A 176 -2.96 -7.33 0.36
CA THR A 176 -2.67 -7.38 1.81
C THR A 176 -1.55 -6.41 2.19
N LEU A 177 -0.45 -6.41 1.42
CA LEU A 177 0.65 -5.48 1.66
C LEU A 177 0.25 -4.02 1.39
N LEU A 178 -0.64 -3.78 0.43
CA LEU A 178 -1.15 -2.43 0.16
C LEU A 178 -2.00 -1.89 1.32
N LYS A 179 -2.80 -2.75 1.98
CA LYS A 179 -3.51 -2.38 3.22
C LYS A 179 -2.53 -2.03 4.34
N LEU A 180 -1.42 -2.80 4.48
CA LEU A 180 -0.35 -2.46 5.43
C LEU A 180 0.30 -1.12 5.09
N VAL A 181 0.52 -0.83 3.80
CA VAL A 181 1.02 0.49 3.38
C VAL A 181 0.02 1.58 3.73
N GLY A 182 -1.28 1.36 3.52
CA GLY A 182 -2.34 2.29 3.93
C GLY A 182 -2.25 2.67 5.42
N LEU A 183 -1.94 1.69 6.28
CA LEU A 183 -1.76 1.93 7.73
C LEU A 183 -0.47 2.71 8.04
N LEU A 184 0.59 2.58 7.23
CA LEU A 184 1.93 3.07 7.56
C LEU A 184 2.41 4.27 6.73
N HIS A 185 1.71 4.67 5.65
CA HIS A 185 2.23 5.62 4.67
C HIS A 185 2.57 7.00 5.25
N ASP A 186 1.86 7.40 6.27
CA ASP A 186 1.97 8.70 6.92
C ASP A 186 2.64 8.66 8.31
N ILE A 187 3.28 7.56 8.67
CA ILE A 187 3.84 7.31 10.01
C ILE A 187 4.85 8.36 10.49
N ALA A 188 5.53 9.04 9.58
CA ALA A 188 6.49 10.10 9.89
C ALA A 188 5.88 11.52 9.94
N LYS A 189 4.57 11.68 9.73
CA LYS A 189 3.93 13.00 9.87
C LYS A 189 4.14 13.63 11.25
N PRO A 190 4.05 12.90 12.38
CA PRO A 190 4.33 13.48 13.68
C PRO A 190 5.71 14.12 13.79
N THR A 191 6.74 13.42 13.37
CA THR A 191 8.16 13.85 13.49
C THR A 191 8.55 14.93 12.49
N THR A 192 7.81 15.06 11.38
CA THR A 192 8.08 16.05 10.31
C THR A 192 7.10 17.22 10.33
N LYS A 193 6.24 17.31 11.35
CA LYS A 193 5.24 18.36 11.49
C LYS A 193 5.91 19.71 11.70
N THR A 194 5.56 20.68 10.87
CA THR A 194 5.93 22.09 11.03
C THR A 194 4.68 22.95 10.90
N ILE A 195 4.68 24.11 11.60
CA ILE A 195 3.61 25.10 11.50
C ILE A 195 4.24 26.38 11.01
N GLU A 196 3.81 26.85 9.84
CA GLU A 196 4.26 28.11 9.26
C GLU A 196 3.70 29.30 10.06
N GLU A 197 4.28 30.51 9.92
CA GLU A 197 3.79 31.74 10.57
C GLU A 197 2.31 32.04 10.29
N THR A 198 1.80 31.59 9.14
CA THR A 198 0.40 31.68 8.74
C THR A 198 -0.53 30.71 9.49
N GLY A 199 0.01 29.85 10.37
CA GLY A 199 -0.71 28.75 11.02
C GLY A 199 -0.89 27.52 10.13
N ARG A 200 -0.34 27.51 8.91
CA ARG A 200 -0.46 26.37 8.00
C ARG A 200 0.43 25.23 8.45
N ILE A 201 -0.18 24.03 8.56
CA ILE A 201 0.52 22.78 8.91
C ILE A 201 1.17 22.21 7.67
N ARG A 202 2.43 21.75 7.79
CA ARG A 202 3.21 21.07 6.76
C ARG A 202 3.92 19.85 7.33
N PHE A 203 4.23 18.90 6.45
CA PHE A 203 4.93 17.65 6.75
C PHE A 203 6.00 17.39 5.69
N PHE A 204 7.01 18.27 5.63
CA PHE A 204 8.05 18.17 4.59
C PHE A 204 8.90 16.91 4.78
N GLY A 205 9.04 16.12 3.70
CA GLY A 205 9.88 14.93 3.68
C GLY A 205 9.33 13.73 4.44
N HIS A 206 8.05 13.78 4.96
CA HIS A 206 7.48 12.65 5.71
C HIS A 206 7.51 11.32 4.94
N HIS A 207 7.42 11.34 3.61
CA HIS A 207 7.48 10.15 2.77
C HIS A 207 8.86 9.50 2.75
N GLU A 208 9.93 10.30 2.78
CA GLU A 208 11.31 9.79 2.87
C GLU A 208 11.61 9.24 4.27
N VAL A 209 11.35 10.05 5.30
CA VAL A 209 11.55 9.65 6.70
C VAL A 209 10.64 8.45 7.04
N GLY A 210 9.39 8.46 6.58
CA GLY A 210 8.44 7.37 6.76
C GLY A 210 8.90 6.07 6.13
N ALA A 211 9.51 6.12 4.93
CA ALA A 211 10.06 4.93 4.30
C ALA A 211 11.18 4.30 5.15
N GLU A 212 12.01 5.09 5.85
CA GLU A 212 13.05 4.54 6.73
C GLU A 212 12.42 3.94 8.00
N ILE A 213 11.52 4.65 8.69
CA ILE A 213 10.79 4.13 9.87
C ILE A 213 10.07 2.82 9.52
N VAL A 214 9.36 2.77 8.40
CA VAL A 214 8.69 1.57 7.92
C VAL A 214 9.68 0.44 7.64
N GLY A 215 10.86 0.76 7.10
CA GLY A 215 11.93 -0.21 6.93
C GLY A 215 12.34 -0.89 8.24
N GLU A 216 12.48 -0.13 9.33
CA GLU A 216 12.81 -0.62 10.66
C GLU A 216 11.69 -1.48 11.27
N ILE A 217 10.42 -1.03 11.13
CA ILE A 217 9.24 -1.80 11.56
C ILE A 217 9.20 -3.16 10.87
N LEU A 218 9.36 -3.19 9.53
CA LEU A 218 9.30 -4.42 8.75
C LEU A 218 10.49 -5.34 9.01
N ASP A 219 11.66 -4.79 9.36
CA ASP A 219 12.81 -5.57 9.79
C ASP A 219 12.58 -6.21 11.15
N ARG A 220 12.06 -5.43 12.12
CA ARG A 220 11.65 -5.93 13.45
C ARG A 220 10.61 -7.05 13.34
N LEU A 221 9.65 -6.93 12.42
CA LEU A 221 8.64 -7.95 12.13
C LEU A 221 9.14 -9.08 11.23
N ARG A 222 10.41 -9.09 10.84
CA ARG A 222 11.02 -10.12 9.97
C ARG A 222 10.26 -10.31 8.66
N VAL A 223 9.79 -9.24 8.04
CA VAL A 223 9.20 -9.30 6.70
C VAL A 223 10.29 -9.60 5.67
N GLY A 224 10.00 -10.47 4.71
CA GLY A 224 10.94 -10.84 3.65
C GLY A 224 11.39 -9.64 2.80
N MET A 225 12.61 -9.71 2.25
CA MET A 225 13.24 -8.58 1.54
C MET A 225 12.35 -8.01 0.42
N ARG A 226 11.70 -8.85 -0.39
CA ARG A 226 10.81 -8.40 -1.48
C ARG A 226 9.63 -7.58 -0.92
N GLY A 227 9.02 -8.05 0.18
CA GLY A 227 7.93 -7.34 0.87
C GLY A 227 8.39 -6.00 1.45
N ARG A 228 9.56 -5.97 2.11
CA ARG A 228 10.14 -4.73 2.64
C ARG A 228 10.38 -3.69 1.55
N GLN A 229 11.02 -4.10 0.45
CA GLN A 229 11.29 -3.20 -0.66
C GLN A 229 10.00 -2.66 -1.27
N PHE A 230 9.00 -3.52 -1.44
CA PHE A 230 7.69 -3.14 -1.95
C PHE A 230 7.00 -2.11 -1.05
N VAL A 231 6.83 -2.41 0.24
CA VAL A 231 6.15 -1.51 1.19
C VAL A 231 6.91 -0.19 1.35
N LYS A 232 8.25 -0.23 1.56
CA LYS A 232 9.11 0.96 1.62
C LYS A 232 9.01 1.84 0.39
N GLY A 233 9.01 1.22 -0.78
CA GLY A 233 8.90 1.91 -2.06
C GLY A 233 7.56 2.65 -2.20
N LEU A 234 6.46 2.01 -1.80
CA LEU A 234 5.14 2.64 -1.86
C LEU A 234 5.03 3.81 -0.88
N VAL A 235 5.52 3.66 0.36
CA VAL A 235 5.56 4.76 1.34
C VAL A 235 6.38 5.94 0.82
N ARG A 236 7.57 5.69 0.25
CA ARG A 236 8.42 6.74 -0.33
C ARG A 236 7.75 7.50 -1.46
N HIS A 237 6.95 6.84 -2.26
CA HIS A 237 6.42 7.40 -3.50
C HIS A 237 4.91 7.69 -3.48
N HIS A 238 4.21 7.57 -2.34
CA HIS A 238 2.75 7.69 -2.28
C HIS A 238 2.22 9.06 -2.77
N LEU A 239 3.00 10.12 -2.64
CA LEU A 239 2.64 11.47 -3.11
C LEU A 239 2.87 11.66 -4.62
N ARG A 240 3.66 10.77 -5.25
CA ARG A 240 4.15 10.97 -6.61
C ARG A 240 3.04 11.19 -7.65
N PRO A 241 1.90 10.48 -7.64
CA PRO A 241 0.84 10.71 -8.62
C PRO A 241 0.33 12.15 -8.65
N ASN A 242 0.17 12.78 -7.47
CA ASN A 242 -0.29 14.17 -7.36
C ASN A 242 0.79 15.21 -7.69
N GLN A 243 2.06 14.82 -7.72
CA GLN A 243 3.21 15.70 -7.98
C GLN A 243 3.65 15.70 -9.45
N MET A 244 3.04 14.85 -10.31
CA MET A 244 3.48 14.68 -11.70
C MET A 244 3.06 15.80 -12.63
N ALA A 245 2.11 16.64 -12.22
CA ALA A 245 1.60 17.75 -13.02
C ALA A 245 1.27 18.96 -12.13
N GLU A 246 1.19 20.13 -12.77
CA GLU A 246 0.66 21.33 -12.12
C GLU A 246 -0.83 21.14 -11.77
N PRO A 247 -1.33 21.80 -10.74
CA PRO A 247 -2.74 21.74 -10.36
C PRO A 247 -3.67 21.97 -11.57
N GLY A 248 -4.61 21.05 -11.77
CA GLY A 248 -5.59 21.12 -12.85
C GLY A 248 -5.09 20.69 -14.24
N LYS A 249 -3.83 20.24 -14.35
CA LYS A 249 -3.28 19.65 -15.59
C LYS A 249 -3.06 18.15 -15.43
N LEU A 250 -3.09 17.44 -16.55
CA LEU A 250 -2.70 16.02 -16.60
C LEU A 250 -1.20 15.89 -16.81
N PRO A 251 -0.57 14.82 -16.30
CA PRO A 251 0.84 14.52 -16.51
C PRO A 251 1.18 14.40 -17.99
N THR A 252 2.35 14.91 -18.36
CA THR A 252 2.89 14.70 -19.71
C THR A 252 3.31 13.25 -19.92
N ARG A 253 3.42 12.79 -21.19
CA ARG A 253 3.96 11.46 -21.52
C ARG A 253 5.32 11.21 -20.88
N ARG A 254 6.21 12.22 -20.85
CA ARG A 254 7.52 12.16 -20.20
C ARG A 254 7.39 11.94 -18.70
N ALA A 255 6.51 12.67 -18.01
CA ALA A 255 6.27 12.50 -16.58
C ALA A 255 5.73 11.10 -16.27
N THR A 256 4.79 10.60 -17.09
CA THR A 256 4.23 9.25 -16.98
C THR A 256 5.28 8.17 -17.22
N TYR A 257 6.15 8.33 -18.21
CA TYR A 257 7.28 7.42 -18.45
C TYR A 257 8.20 7.33 -17.22
N ARG A 258 8.65 8.49 -16.72
CA ARG A 258 9.50 8.56 -15.51
C ARG A 258 8.85 7.90 -14.30
N TYR A 259 7.55 8.11 -14.12
CA TYR A 259 6.78 7.48 -13.06
C TYR A 259 6.89 5.95 -13.11
N TYR A 260 6.60 5.33 -14.24
CA TYR A 260 6.66 3.87 -14.39
C TYR A 260 8.08 3.33 -14.32
N ARG A 261 9.06 4.05 -14.87
CA ARG A 261 10.47 3.70 -14.76
C ARG A 261 10.96 3.68 -13.32
N ASP A 262 10.67 4.74 -12.58
CA ASP A 262 11.21 4.95 -11.22
C ASP A 262 10.54 4.01 -10.20
N LEU A 263 9.25 3.75 -10.33
CA LEU A 263 8.48 2.94 -9.39
C LEU A 263 8.40 1.45 -9.76
N GLY A 264 8.70 1.10 -11.00
CA GLY A 264 8.70 -0.29 -11.46
C GLY A 264 7.45 -1.07 -11.08
N ASP A 265 7.63 -2.19 -10.37
CA ASP A 265 6.54 -3.08 -9.91
C ASP A 265 5.56 -2.39 -8.93
N GLY A 266 6.00 -1.38 -8.21
CA GLY A 266 5.17 -0.62 -7.26
C GLY A 266 4.26 0.42 -7.91
N ALA A 267 4.45 0.77 -9.19
CA ALA A 267 3.80 1.91 -9.83
C ALA A 267 2.26 1.83 -9.76
N ILE A 268 1.68 0.70 -10.18
CA ILE A 268 0.22 0.52 -10.15
C ILE A 268 -0.31 0.59 -8.72
N SER A 269 0.31 -0.11 -7.78
CA SER A 269 -0.11 -0.10 -6.39
C SER A 269 -0.06 1.29 -5.76
N THR A 270 0.92 2.12 -6.15
CA THR A 270 1.02 3.52 -5.70
C THR A 270 -0.16 4.37 -6.21
N LEU A 271 -0.69 4.12 -7.41
CA LEU A 271 -1.88 4.82 -7.91
C LEU A 271 -3.10 4.53 -7.04
N TYR A 272 -3.34 3.25 -6.72
CA TYR A 272 -4.48 2.87 -5.89
C TYR A 272 -4.31 3.24 -4.41
N LEU A 273 -3.08 3.24 -3.89
CA LEU A 273 -2.79 3.83 -2.58
C LEU A 273 -3.15 5.31 -2.55
N ASN A 274 -2.74 6.06 -3.57
CA ASN A 274 -3.02 7.50 -3.67
C ASN A 274 -4.53 7.79 -3.78
N MET A 275 -5.30 6.91 -4.43
CA MET A 275 -6.77 7.00 -4.44
C MET A 275 -7.37 6.76 -3.05
N ALA A 276 -6.89 5.72 -2.34
CA ALA A 276 -7.36 5.40 -1.00
C ALA A 276 -7.01 6.50 0.02
N ASP A 277 -5.80 7.03 -0.02
CA ASP A 277 -5.35 8.19 0.75
C ASP A 277 -6.22 9.43 0.50
N TYR A 278 -6.52 9.73 -0.78
CA TYR A 278 -7.41 10.84 -1.13
C TYR A 278 -8.81 10.67 -0.51
N LEU A 279 -9.40 9.47 -0.58
CA LEU A 279 -10.71 9.18 0.01
C LEU A 279 -10.68 9.31 1.53
N ALA A 280 -9.66 8.75 2.18
CA ALA A 280 -9.47 8.85 3.62
C ALA A 280 -9.29 10.29 4.07
N ALA A 281 -8.49 11.08 3.35
CA ALA A 281 -8.30 12.50 3.67
C ALA A 281 -9.62 13.29 3.66
N ARG A 282 -10.50 13.05 2.70
CA ARG A 282 -11.78 13.76 2.58
C ARG A 282 -12.84 13.22 3.53
N GLY A 283 -12.89 11.94 3.81
CA GLY A 283 -13.91 11.31 4.64
C GLY A 283 -15.33 11.74 4.23
N PRO A 284 -16.17 12.21 5.20
CA PRO A 284 -17.53 12.69 4.92
C PRO A 284 -17.61 13.95 4.04
N LEU A 285 -16.51 14.68 3.88
CA LEU A 285 -16.43 15.91 3.09
C LEU A 285 -16.17 15.66 1.59
N LEU A 286 -16.11 14.40 1.18
CA LEU A 286 -15.85 14.01 -0.19
C LEU A 286 -16.91 14.55 -1.15
N LYS A 287 -16.47 15.25 -2.21
CA LYS A 287 -17.33 15.73 -3.28
C LYS A 287 -17.14 14.90 -4.54
N ARG A 288 -18.26 14.61 -5.21
CA ARG A 288 -18.28 13.75 -6.40
C ARG A 288 -17.43 14.30 -7.56
N ASP A 289 -17.48 15.58 -7.81
CA ASP A 289 -16.72 16.23 -8.88
C ASP A 289 -15.21 16.27 -8.61
N GLU A 290 -14.80 16.43 -7.35
CA GLU A 290 -13.40 16.35 -6.94
C GLU A 290 -12.88 14.91 -7.08
N TRP A 291 -13.69 13.92 -6.67
CA TRP A 291 -13.35 12.51 -6.83
C TRP A 291 -13.26 12.09 -8.30
N GLN A 292 -14.20 12.54 -9.15
CA GLN A 292 -14.14 12.27 -10.57
C GLN A 292 -12.83 12.79 -11.19
N LYS A 293 -12.43 14.03 -10.89
CA LYS A 293 -11.16 14.59 -11.37
C LYS A 293 -9.95 13.79 -10.90
N HIS A 294 -9.99 13.28 -9.66
CA HIS A 294 -8.92 12.42 -9.16
C HIS A 294 -8.88 11.07 -9.89
N CYS A 295 -10.03 10.46 -10.14
CA CYS A 295 -10.14 9.25 -10.96
C CYS A 295 -9.63 9.49 -12.39
N ASP A 296 -9.96 10.63 -13.00
CA ASP A 296 -9.51 10.99 -14.36
C ASP A 296 -7.98 11.11 -14.43
N LEU A 297 -7.34 11.68 -13.40
CA LEU A 297 -5.89 11.72 -13.28
C LEU A 297 -5.29 10.31 -13.27
N ILE A 298 -5.82 9.43 -12.43
CA ILE A 298 -5.31 8.05 -12.31
C ILE A 298 -5.58 7.26 -13.60
N ALA A 299 -6.76 7.43 -14.21
CA ALA A 299 -7.08 6.82 -15.50
C ALA A 299 -6.09 7.25 -16.60
N HIS A 300 -5.73 8.53 -16.65
CA HIS A 300 -4.75 9.06 -17.60
C HIS A 300 -3.36 8.41 -17.40
N ILE A 301 -2.91 8.25 -16.15
CA ILE A 301 -1.62 7.61 -15.87
C ILE A 301 -1.66 6.12 -16.24
N LEU A 302 -2.77 5.41 -15.94
CA LEU A 302 -2.98 4.01 -16.35
C LEU A 302 -3.01 3.85 -17.87
N ASP A 303 -3.65 4.77 -18.61
CA ASP A 303 -3.65 4.76 -20.06
C ASP A 303 -2.23 4.88 -20.64
N GLY A 304 -1.36 5.62 -19.98
CA GLY A 304 0.07 5.70 -20.32
C GLY A 304 0.79 4.34 -20.28
N LYS A 305 0.25 3.34 -19.58
CA LYS A 305 0.80 1.96 -19.54
C LYS A 305 -0.01 0.99 -20.42
N PHE A 306 -1.31 1.02 -20.31
CA PHE A 306 -2.21 0.01 -20.91
C PHE A 306 -2.92 0.51 -22.16
N GLY A 307 -2.83 1.79 -22.47
CA GLY A 307 -3.44 2.41 -23.65
C GLY A 307 -2.70 2.10 -24.95
N LYS A 308 -3.33 2.43 -26.07
CA LYS A 308 -2.79 2.18 -27.41
C LYS A 308 -1.44 2.85 -27.68
N SER A 309 -1.19 3.99 -27.04
CA SER A 309 0.05 4.78 -27.14
C SER A 309 0.89 4.66 -25.89
N SER A 310 1.04 3.43 -25.37
CA SER A 310 1.78 3.17 -24.13
C SER A 310 3.18 3.78 -24.15
N VAL A 311 3.53 4.49 -23.06
CA VAL A 311 4.88 5.05 -22.87
C VAL A 311 5.87 4.00 -22.34
N THR A 312 5.38 2.85 -21.87
CA THR A 312 6.21 1.80 -21.25
C THR A 312 6.64 0.72 -22.27
N LEU A 313 6.00 0.67 -23.42
CA LEU A 313 6.22 -0.34 -24.48
C LEU A 313 6.90 0.25 -25.71
N VAL A 314 7.71 1.31 -25.53
CA VAL A 314 8.43 1.91 -26.66
C VAL A 314 9.60 1.02 -27.12
N PRO A 315 9.71 0.75 -28.43
CA PRO A 315 10.82 -0.01 -29.00
C PRO A 315 12.17 0.67 -28.74
N LYS A 316 13.23 -0.13 -28.68
CA LYS A 316 14.59 0.42 -28.62
C LYS A 316 14.95 0.98 -30.02
N LEU A 317 15.27 2.27 -30.11
CA LEU A 317 15.68 2.91 -31.34
C LEU A 317 17.16 2.66 -31.68
N ILE A 318 18.01 2.59 -30.64
CA ILE A 318 19.45 2.33 -30.76
C ILE A 318 19.95 1.43 -29.62
N THR A 319 21.08 0.80 -29.86
CA THR A 319 21.78 -0.08 -28.91
C THR A 319 23.04 0.60 -28.35
N GLY A 320 23.61 0.02 -27.27
CA GLY A 320 24.87 0.50 -26.69
C GLY A 320 26.05 0.34 -27.66
N SER A 321 26.07 -0.72 -28.45
CA SER A 321 27.13 -0.93 -29.49
C SER A 321 27.11 0.16 -30.56
N GLU A 322 25.90 0.52 -31.04
CA GLU A 322 25.75 1.60 -32.01
C GLU A 322 26.23 2.96 -31.46
N VAL A 323 25.96 3.24 -30.15
CA VAL A 323 26.45 4.46 -29.51
C VAL A 323 27.99 4.46 -29.45
N ILE A 324 28.59 3.30 -29.13
CA ILE A 324 30.07 3.17 -29.10
C ILE A 324 30.67 3.39 -30.48
N GLU A 325 30.15 2.74 -31.51
CA GLU A 325 30.63 2.80 -32.87
C GLU A 325 30.49 4.20 -33.49
N GLU A 326 29.33 4.83 -33.33
CA GLU A 326 29.00 6.13 -33.95
C GLU A 326 29.75 7.29 -33.29
N PHE A 327 29.92 7.26 -31.96
CA PHE A 327 30.47 8.41 -31.21
C PHE A 327 31.85 8.14 -30.60
N SER A 328 32.44 6.97 -30.79
CA SER A 328 33.70 6.56 -30.18
C SER A 328 33.74 6.76 -28.65
N VAL A 329 32.60 6.43 -27.98
CA VAL A 329 32.44 6.54 -26.52
C VAL A 329 32.97 5.27 -25.88
N GLU A 330 33.79 5.41 -24.83
CA GLU A 330 34.27 4.27 -24.05
C GLU A 330 33.12 3.50 -23.37
N PRO A 331 33.19 2.16 -23.35
CA PRO A 331 32.22 1.36 -22.62
C PRO A 331 32.13 1.75 -21.14
N GLY A 332 30.93 2.09 -20.67
CA GLY A 332 30.78 2.54 -19.28
C GLY A 332 29.35 3.08 -18.96
N PRO A 333 29.17 3.61 -17.74
CA PRO A 333 27.87 4.08 -17.27
C PRO A 333 27.26 5.20 -18.13
N LEU A 334 28.06 5.95 -18.86
CA LEU A 334 27.63 7.01 -19.77
C LEU A 334 26.69 6.46 -20.84
N ILE A 335 27.00 5.28 -21.40
CA ILE A 335 26.18 4.64 -22.44
C ILE A 335 24.78 4.36 -21.88
N GLY A 336 24.69 3.81 -20.65
CA GLY A 336 23.41 3.58 -19.97
C GLY A 336 22.60 4.87 -19.80
N THR A 337 23.24 5.96 -19.43
CA THR A 337 22.62 7.29 -19.30
C THR A 337 22.09 7.81 -20.63
N LEU A 338 22.87 7.67 -21.71
CA LEU A 338 22.46 8.12 -23.04
C LEU A 338 21.29 7.30 -23.58
N LEU A 339 21.33 5.97 -23.44
CA LEU A 339 20.26 5.08 -23.86
C LEU A 339 18.97 5.33 -23.07
N GLU A 340 19.05 5.64 -21.78
CA GLU A 340 17.90 5.99 -20.98
C GLU A 340 17.28 7.33 -21.40
N ALA A 341 18.11 8.33 -21.70
CA ALA A 341 17.63 9.60 -22.23
C ALA A 341 16.94 9.44 -23.60
N VAL A 342 17.46 8.57 -24.47
CA VAL A 342 16.83 8.22 -25.75
C VAL A 342 15.47 7.55 -25.53
N ARG A 343 15.37 6.60 -24.58
CA ARG A 343 14.09 5.95 -24.25
C ARG A 343 13.06 6.96 -23.75
N GLU A 344 13.48 7.85 -22.86
CA GLU A 344 12.63 8.91 -22.33
C GLU A 344 12.14 9.85 -23.43
N ALA A 345 13.02 10.31 -24.31
CA ALA A 345 12.67 11.18 -25.43
C ALA A 345 11.71 10.47 -26.42
N HIS A 346 11.95 9.18 -26.68
CA HIS A 346 11.05 8.37 -27.52
C HIS A 346 9.67 8.18 -26.86
N ALA A 347 9.63 7.86 -25.59
CA ALA A 347 8.38 7.74 -24.85
C ALA A 347 7.60 9.06 -24.79
N ALA A 348 8.30 10.19 -24.72
CA ALA A 348 7.70 11.52 -24.78
C ALA A 348 7.13 11.87 -26.18
N GLY A 349 7.66 11.21 -27.24
CA GLY A 349 7.32 11.50 -28.62
C GLY A 349 8.19 12.57 -29.27
N ASP A 350 9.32 12.95 -28.63
CA ASP A 350 10.24 13.94 -29.17
C ASP A 350 11.08 13.39 -30.31
N ILE A 351 11.34 12.08 -30.28
CA ILE A 351 12.07 11.33 -31.32
C ILE A 351 11.28 10.06 -31.66
N SER A 352 11.42 9.57 -32.90
CA SER A 352 10.64 8.40 -33.34
C SER A 352 11.45 7.41 -34.20
N THR A 353 12.60 7.84 -34.71
CA THR A 353 13.43 7.04 -35.61
C THR A 353 14.82 6.81 -35.01
N ARG A 354 15.55 5.84 -35.62
CA ARG A 354 16.96 5.59 -35.28
C ARG A 354 17.82 6.84 -35.51
N ASP A 355 17.61 7.54 -36.60
CA ASP A 355 18.37 8.72 -36.98
C ASP A 355 18.13 9.88 -36.02
N ASP A 356 16.86 10.09 -35.57
CA ASP A 356 16.55 11.05 -34.49
C ASP A 356 17.32 10.71 -33.22
N ALA A 357 17.40 9.42 -32.86
CA ALA A 357 18.08 8.98 -31.65
C ALA A 357 19.60 9.23 -31.72
N ILE A 358 20.24 9.00 -32.88
CA ILE A 358 21.65 9.30 -33.10
C ILE A 358 21.88 10.81 -32.98
N GLN A 359 21.07 11.62 -33.65
CA GLN A 359 21.18 13.08 -33.57
C GLN A 359 21.01 13.58 -32.12
N PHE A 360 20.03 13.02 -31.38
CA PHE A 360 19.78 13.35 -29.99
C PHE A 360 20.97 13.02 -29.07
N VAL A 361 21.60 11.84 -29.24
CA VAL A 361 22.81 11.45 -28.50
C VAL A 361 23.98 12.40 -28.83
N GLY A 362 24.17 12.75 -30.12
CA GLY A 362 25.20 13.69 -30.53
C GLY A 362 25.08 15.06 -29.84
N GLN A 363 23.83 15.59 -29.76
CA GLN A 363 23.59 16.86 -29.05
C GLN A 363 23.88 16.76 -27.55
N MET A 364 23.49 15.63 -26.91
CA MET A 364 23.78 15.41 -25.48
C MET A 364 25.27 15.37 -25.18
N LEU A 365 26.06 14.77 -26.06
CA LEU A 365 27.54 14.69 -25.90
C LEU A 365 28.23 16.04 -26.08
N ILE A 366 27.70 16.92 -26.94
CA ILE A 366 28.21 18.29 -27.12
C ILE A 366 27.91 19.15 -25.89
N THR A 367 26.73 19.04 -25.31
CA THR A 367 26.29 19.85 -24.15
C THR A 367 27.01 19.47 -22.84
N LYS A 368 27.62 18.28 -22.77
CA LYS A 368 28.37 17.79 -21.59
C LYS A 368 29.87 18.06 -21.65
N ARG A 369 30.37 18.61 -22.75
CA ARG A 369 31.74 19.14 -22.89
C ARG A 369 31.77 20.62 -22.50
#